data_198a5c8f90f5b6ba724058fd32bc0a27
#
_entry.id   198a5c8f90f5b6ba724058fd32bc0a27
#
_cell.length_a   1.000
_cell.length_b   1.000
_cell.length_c   1.000
_cell.angle_alpha   90.00
_cell.angle_beta   90.00
_cell.angle_gamma   90.00
#
_symmetry.space_group_name_H-M   'P 1'
#
loop_
_entity.id
_entity.type
_entity.pdbx_description
1 polymer ?
#
loop_
_entity_poly.entity_id
_entity_poly.type
_entity_poly.pdbx_seq_one_letter_code
_entity_poly.pdbx_strand_id
1 'polypeptide(L)'
;MIEFKNVSFAYGTSATPQSMTDSAFEDVMRATESQSPHKSTLTLDNVSFTLKPGSRTVVLGHNGSGKSTLANLCNASLFPLSGEVLVDGNSVTVVPSTQISSVVGMVRQDPTAQLVCATVFDEVAFGPANLGLPKEEIVSCVTQTLELCGIADLIDAPTHTLSGGQQQLVSIAAALSVHPRYLVLDEAFAQLDTRFRNHLSNLVNTLVTNGMGMLEISHSFESLPGADKVLVLEKGQLVWSGTPTEFLLDANAIANAGFDDVLTATAHIAAQAGYKFDMPFNASEFVAFLVQNNLAFDALDTLVYKRALEVVRANNYDGIQALGETHELAVCGVSHAFDKPVLHDITISSTGELVVMVGASGSGKTTCARIAAGLIEADTGHATIDARLVRPGDVGMCFQRPQDQLFAQSVAEDIAFGPNNKGFSPDDVEALVAYAASRVGLEQQVMNASPLTLSGGQARRAALAGTLACATYAVVFDEATSGLDGEARSQVLHLARELANEGKAVLAITHDVSEWLPFADRVVFLEKGCVVADVNVQEAQTTPEIYEAAQLDCPLFVSVLHELLEACYV
;
A
#
# COMPACT_ATOMS: atom_id res chain seq x y z
N MET A 1 11.62 -10.86 -25.37
CA MET A 1 11.99 -10.82 -23.95
C MET A 1 12.51 -9.45 -23.58
N ILE A 2 12.34 -9.03 -22.31
CA ILE A 2 13.01 -7.84 -21.77
C ILE A 2 14.33 -8.29 -21.14
N GLU A 3 15.44 -7.64 -21.50
CA GLU A 3 16.78 -7.97 -21.00
C GLU A 3 17.45 -6.73 -20.42
N PHE A 4 17.92 -6.83 -19.19
CA PHE A 4 18.81 -5.86 -18.55
C PHE A 4 20.23 -6.41 -18.57
N LYS A 5 21.18 -5.63 -19.08
CA LYS A 5 22.59 -6.00 -19.18
C LYS A 5 23.47 -4.94 -18.51
N ASN A 6 23.91 -5.22 -17.29
CA ASN A 6 24.77 -4.37 -16.47
C ASN A 6 24.24 -2.93 -16.36
N VAL A 7 22.94 -2.78 -16.10
CA VAL A 7 22.25 -1.50 -16.11
C VAL A 7 22.53 -0.74 -14.82
N SER A 8 23.00 0.52 -14.97
CA SER A 8 23.11 1.48 -13.86
C SER A 8 22.31 2.74 -14.18
N PHE A 9 21.74 3.37 -13.14
CA PHE A 9 20.93 4.57 -13.24
C PHE A 9 21.08 5.47 -12.01
N ALA A 10 21.05 6.81 -12.24
CA ALA A 10 20.97 7.82 -11.19
C ALA A 10 20.06 8.96 -11.64
N TYR A 11 19.24 9.50 -10.71
CA TYR A 11 18.45 10.70 -10.96
C TYR A 11 19.35 11.95 -10.98
N GLY A 12 18.95 12.95 -11.77
CA GLY A 12 19.70 14.22 -11.88
C GLY A 12 20.84 14.21 -12.90
N THR A 13 21.11 13.05 -13.52
CA THR A 13 22.02 12.92 -14.67
C THR A 13 21.18 12.73 -15.91
N SER A 14 21.12 13.72 -16.81
CA SER A 14 20.34 13.64 -18.05
C SER A 14 21.08 12.74 -19.05
N ALA A 15 20.71 11.47 -19.13
CA ALA A 15 20.94 10.70 -20.35
C ALA A 15 19.86 11.12 -21.36
N THR A 16 20.19 12.01 -22.29
CA THR A 16 19.34 12.33 -23.45
C THR A 16 19.51 11.27 -24.52
N PRO A 17 18.43 10.93 -25.28
CA PRO A 17 18.55 10.02 -26.42
C PRO A 17 19.57 10.55 -27.44
N GLN A 18 20.27 9.64 -28.11
CA GLN A 18 21.34 9.89 -29.09
C GLN A 18 20.91 10.74 -30.31
N SER A 19 20.47 11.97 -30.11
CA SER A 19 20.45 13.02 -31.14
C SER A 19 21.53 14.09 -30.91
N MET A 20 22.32 13.96 -29.83
CA MET A 20 23.47 14.83 -29.57
C MET A 20 24.73 14.26 -30.20
N THR A 21 25.44 15.09 -30.95
CA THR A 21 26.76 14.77 -31.50
C THR A 21 27.78 14.57 -30.38
N ASP A 22 28.78 13.72 -30.57
CA ASP A 22 29.81 13.36 -29.57
C ASP A 22 30.48 14.58 -28.90
N SER A 23 30.56 15.73 -29.59
CA SER A 23 31.11 17.00 -29.05
C SER A 23 30.21 17.62 -27.95
N ALA A 24 28.89 17.49 -28.05
CA ALA A 24 27.96 18.01 -27.05
C ALA A 24 27.95 17.16 -25.77
N PHE A 25 28.25 15.86 -25.88
CA PHE A 25 28.39 14.95 -24.76
C PHE A 25 29.67 15.28 -23.93
N GLU A 26 30.80 15.56 -24.60
CA GLU A 26 32.04 15.99 -23.91
C GLU A 26 31.88 17.33 -23.20
N ASP A 27 31.14 18.28 -23.78
CA ASP A 27 30.91 19.59 -23.16
C ASP A 27 29.99 19.53 -21.93
N VAL A 28 28.98 18.63 -21.91
CA VAL A 28 28.13 18.35 -20.76
C VAL A 28 28.93 17.65 -19.66
N MET A 29 29.79 16.69 -19.99
CA MET A 29 30.66 16.01 -19.02
C MET A 29 31.69 16.96 -18.38
N ARG A 30 32.28 17.89 -19.17
CA ARG A 30 33.18 18.92 -18.64
C ARG A 30 32.48 19.98 -17.79
N ALA A 31 31.21 20.31 -18.07
CA ALA A 31 30.42 21.23 -17.26
C ALA A 31 30.00 20.63 -15.92
N THR A 32 29.82 19.32 -15.83
CA THR A 32 29.52 18.60 -14.58
C THR A 32 30.77 18.38 -13.72
N GLU A 33 31.98 18.33 -14.28
CA GLU A 33 33.23 18.25 -13.51
C GLU A 33 33.59 19.56 -12.77
N SER A 34 32.99 20.69 -13.12
CA SER A 34 33.27 21.99 -12.49
C SER A 34 32.35 22.40 -11.36
N GLN A 35 31.29 21.65 -11.07
CA GLN A 35 30.46 21.81 -9.87
C GLN A 35 30.77 20.66 -8.92
N SER A 36 31.15 20.98 -7.67
CA SER A 36 31.48 20.02 -6.61
C SER A 36 30.52 18.84 -6.61
N PRO A 37 30.98 17.59 -6.68
CA PRO A 37 30.09 16.44 -6.76
C PRO A 37 29.36 16.28 -5.43
N HIS A 38 28.09 16.66 -5.37
CA HIS A 38 27.17 15.85 -4.58
C HIS A 38 27.30 14.46 -5.19
N LYS A 39 27.85 13.50 -4.43
CA LYS A 39 27.87 12.08 -4.83
C LYS A 39 26.45 11.72 -5.23
N SER A 40 26.15 11.68 -6.52
CA SER A 40 24.92 11.11 -7.03
C SER A 40 25.00 9.62 -6.70
N THR A 41 24.31 9.22 -5.62
CA THR A 41 24.18 7.81 -5.27
C THR A 41 23.41 7.14 -6.39
N LEU A 42 24.01 6.10 -7.01
CA LEU A 42 23.34 5.30 -8.02
C LEU A 42 22.04 4.75 -7.42
N THR A 43 20.94 4.93 -8.13
CA THR A 43 19.64 4.34 -7.76
C THR A 43 19.57 2.88 -8.20
N LEU A 44 20.21 2.55 -9.33
CA LEU A 44 20.48 1.17 -9.78
C LEU A 44 21.97 1.05 -10.11
N ASP A 45 22.57 -0.07 -9.72
CA ASP A 45 23.99 -0.34 -9.91
C ASP A 45 24.20 -1.76 -10.46
N ASN A 46 24.61 -1.84 -11.73
CA ASN A 46 25.00 -3.06 -12.43
C ASN A 46 23.93 -4.17 -12.40
N VAL A 47 22.67 -3.83 -12.59
CA VAL A 47 21.54 -4.77 -12.55
C VAL A 47 21.45 -5.54 -13.88
N SER A 48 21.36 -6.88 -13.79
CA SER A 48 21.20 -7.78 -14.94
C SER A 48 20.14 -8.85 -14.66
N PHE A 49 19.11 -8.93 -15.51
CA PHE A 49 18.11 -9.98 -15.47
C PHE A 49 17.36 -10.09 -16.79
N THR A 50 16.49 -11.10 -16.90
CA THR A 50 15.63 -11.32 -18.08
C THR A 50 14.20 -11.62 -17.66
N LEU A 51 13.24 -10.99 -18.35
CA LEU A 51 11.82 -11.31 -18.31
C LEU A 51 11.41 -11.97 -19.63
N LYS A 52 10.85 -13.18 -19.53
CA LYS A 52 10.41 -13.95 -20.71
C LYS A 52 8.92 -13.70 -20.99
N PRO A 53 8.45 -13.80 -22.25
CA PRO A 53 7.04 -13.90 -22.54
C PRO A 53 6.43 -15.13 -21.85
N GLY A 54 5.19 -15.01 -21.36
CA GLY A 54 4.48 -16.10 -20.66
C GLY A 54 5.11 -16.47 -19.31
N SER A 55 5.87 -15.55 -18.69
CA SER A 55 6.41 -15.75 -17.35
C SER A 55 6.09 -14.57 -16.44
N ARG A 56 5.88 -14.85 -15.15
CA ARG A 56 5.67 -13.86 -14.09
C ARG A 56 6.93 -13.76 -13.24
N THR A 57 7.52 -12.57 -13.20
CA THR A 57 8.69 -12.25 -12.35
C THR A 57 8.26 -11.25 -11.28
N VAL A 58 8.51 -11.58 -10.02
CA VAL A 58 8.23 -10.70 -8.87
C VAL A 58 9.52 -10.04 -8.41
N VAL A 59 9.48 -8.72 -8.20
CA VAL A 59 10.60 -7.91 -7.70
C VAL A 59 10.30 -7.46 -6.29
N LEU A 60 11.13 -7.87 -5.36
CA LEU A 60 11.04 -7.58 -3.93
C LEU A 60 12.19 -6.66 -3.48
N GLY A 61 12.06 -6.08 -2.28
CA GLY A 61 13.10 -5.27 -1.64
C GLY A 61 12.53 -4.09 -0.89
N HIS A 62 13.31 -3.52 0.00
CA HIS A 62 12.93 -2.34 0.79
C HIS A 62 12.62 -1.12 -0.10
N ASN A 63 11.93 -0.14 0.46
CA ASN A 63 11.70 1.12 -0.24
C ASN A 63 13.02 1.85 -0.51
N GLY A 64 13.05 2.56 -1.63
CA GLY A 64 14.30 3.17 -2.10
C GLY A 64 15.32 2.18 -2.68
N SER A 65 15.02 0.88 -2.78
CA SER A 65 15.95 -0.09 -3.37
C SER A 65 16.06 -0.01 -4.91
N GLY A 66 15.23 0.83 -5.56
CA GLY A 66 15.29 1.06 -7.02
C GLY A 66 14.23 0.31 -7.83
N LYS A 67 13.23 -0.34 -7.22
CA LYS A 67 12.19 -1.15 -7.92
C LYS A 67 11.40 -0.35 -8.95
N SER A 68 10.82 0.79 -8.56
CA SER A 68 10.06 1.64 -9.49
C SER A 68 10.95 2.24 -10.58
N THR A 69 12.23 2.49 -10.29
CA THR A 69 13.23 2.90 -11.30
C THR A 69 13.45 1.78 -12.33
N LEU A 70 13.57 0.54 -11.87
CA LEU A 70 13.68 -0.63 -12.73
C LEU A 70 12.43 -0.78 -13.62
N ALA A 71 11.23 -0.60 -13.06
CA ALA A 71 9.96 -0.62 -13.79
C ALA A 71 9.93 0.45 -14.90
N ASN A 72 10.31 1.69 -14.57
CA ASN A 72 10.34 2.80 -15.53
C ASN A 72 11.38 2.63 -16.66
N LEU A 73 12.45 1.89 -16.41
CA LEU A 73 13.43 1.53 -17.45
C LEU A 73 12.88 0.45 -18.40
N CYS A 74 11.97 -0.44 -17.94
CA CYS A 74 11.37 -1.46 -18.79
C CYS A 74 10.52 -0.88 -19.92
N ASN A 75 9.80 0.23 -19.68
CA ASN A 75 8.90 0.84 -20.66
C ASN A 75 9.46 2.09 -21.33
N ALA A 76 10.77 2.35 -21.20
CA ALA A 76 11.45 3.53 -21.71
C ALA A 76 10.91 4.88 -21.19
N SER A 77 10.31 4.92 -20.00
CA SER A 77 10.03 6.16 -19.26
C SER A 77 11.31 6.77 -18.67
N LEU A 78 12.33 5.93 -18.43
CA LEU A 78 13.68 6.31 -18.04
C LEU A 78 14.68 5.59 -18.95
N PHE A 79 15.88 6.15 -19.07
CA PHE A 79 16.97 5.60 -19.87
C PHE A 79 18.18 5.25 -19.00
N PRO A 80 18.86 4.12 -19.23
CA PRO A 80 20.02 3.73 -18.44
C PRO A 80 21.18 4.71 -18.61
N LEU A 81 21.90 4.98 -17.51
CA LEU A 81 23.14 5.77 -17.51
C LEU A 81 24.29 4.94 -18.12
N SER A 82 24.33 3.65 -17.80
CA SER A 82 25.27 2.67 -18.39
C SER A 82 24.60 1.31 -18.50
N GLY A 83 25.16 0.42 -19.31
CA GLY A 83 24.55 -0.85 -19.65
C GLY A 83 23.47 -0.72 -20.72
N GLU A 84 22.66 -1.74 -20.88
CA GLU A 84 21.66 -1.80 -21.96
C GLU A 84 20.36 -2.44 -21.48
N VAL A 85 19.21 -1.83 -21.84
CA VAL A 85 17.88 -2.43 -21.71
C VAL A 85 17.34 -2.74 -23.10
N LEU A 86 17.02 -4.01 -23.34
CA LEU A 86 16.48 -4.50 -24.61
C LEU A 86 15.05 -5.00 -24.43
N VAL A 87 14.16 -4.60 -25.33
CA VAL A 87 12.80 -5.11 -25.44
C VAL A 87 12.67 -5.80 -26.81
N ASP A 88 12.49 -7.13 -26.78
CA ASP A 88 12.48 -7.97 -27.99
C ASP A 88 13.70 -7.72 -28.91
N GLY A 89 14.87 -7.52 -28.31
CA GLY A 89 16.13 -7.25 -29.02
C GLY A 89 16.34 -5.79 -29.44
N ASN A 90 15.37 -4.91 -29.21
CA ASN A 90 15.45 -3.48 -29.50
C ASN A 90 15.90 -2.70 -28.27
N SER A 91 16.95 -1.89 -28.39
CA SER A 91 17.43 -1.05 -27.29
C SER A 91 16.49 0.11 -27.01
N VAL A 92 16.10 0.30 -25.74
CA VAL A 92 15.23 1.39 -25.32
C VAL A 92 15.84 2.77 -25.57
N THR A 93 17.16 2.89 -25.74
CA THR A 93 17.86 4.15 -26.04
C THR A 93 17.86 4.49 -27.52
N VAL A 94 17.56 3.53 -28.40
CA VAL A 94 17.63 3.69 -29.86
C VAL A 94 16.23 3.81 -30.48
N VAL A 95 15.30 3.00 -29.98
CA VAL A 95 13.91 2.96 -30.49
C VAL A 95 13.08 4.04 -29.80
N PRO A 96 12.17 4.74 -30.52
CA PRO A 96 11.27 5.70 -29.90
C PRO A 96 10.49 5.09 -28.72
N SER A 97 10.38 5.85 -27.62
CA SER A 97 9.69 5.39 -26.41
C SER A 97 8.24 5.00 -26.67
N THR A 98 7.56 5.62 -27.64
CA THR A 98 6.19 5.29 -28.08
C THR A 98 6.09 3.88 -28.64
N GLN A 99 7.13 3.39 -29.33
CA GLN A 99 7.18 2.02 -29.84
C GLN A 99 7.43 1.01 -28.71
N ILE A 100 8.26 1.37 -27.72
CA ILE A 100 8.47 0.52 -26.55
C ILE A 100 7.20 0.44 -25.69
N SER A 101 6.53 1.59 -25.43
CA SER A 101 5.31 1.61 -24.62
C SER A 101 4.12 0.92 -25.27
N SER A 102 4.10 0.72 -26.59
CA SER A 102 3.09 -0.12 -27.24
C SER A 102 3.33 -1.62 -27.02
N VAL A 103 4.54 -2.02 -26.64
CA VAL A 103 4.92 -3.42 -26.36
C VAL A 103 4.96 -3.70 -24.87
N VAL A 104 5.29 -2.70 -24.05
CA VAL A 104 5.41 -2.81 -22.59
C VAL A 104 4.38 -1.87 -21.93
N GLY A 105 3.25 -2.42 -21.51
CA GLY A 105 2.28 -1.72 -20.69
C GLY A 105 2.82 -1.53 -19.27
N MET A 106 2.45 -0.40 -18.64
CA MET A 106 2.85 -0.10 -17.26
C MET A 106 1.68 0.42 -16.45
N VAL A 107 1.51 -0.14 -15.27
CA VAL A 107 0.54 0.31 -14.25
C VAL A 107 1.33 0.78 -13.05
N ARG A 108 1.07 2.03 -12.63
CA ARG A 108 1.76 2.69 -11.52
C ARG A 108 1.06 2.45 -10.20
N GLN A 109 1.78 2.70 -9.12
CA GLN A 109 1.29 2.59 -7.74
C GLN A 109 0.09 3.51 -7.46
N ASP A 110 0.10 4.75 -7.95
CA ASP A 110 -1.00 5.70 -7.79
C ASP A 110 -1.82 5.80 -9.09
N PRO A 111 -3.02 5.21 -9.13
CA PRO A 111 -3.88 5.29 -10.30
C PRO A 111 -4.36 6.73 -10.57
N THR A 112 -4.52 7.56 -9.53
CA THR A 112 -5.02 8.93 -9.71
C THR A 112 -4.02 9.81 -10.47
N ALA A 113 -2.73 9.55 -10.30
CA ALA A 113 -1.66 10.22 -11.05
C ALA A 113 -1.51 9.68 -12.49
N GLN A 114 -2.09 8.52 -12.79
CA GLN A 114 -2.02 7.89 -14.11
C GLN A 114 -3.21 8.24 -15.00
N LEU A 115 -4.42 8.35 -14.42
CA LEU A 115 -5.65 8.65 -15.15
C LEU A 115 -5.68 10.13 -15.55
N VAL A 116 -5.80 10.40 -16.87
CA VAL A 116 -5.74 11.75 -17.43
C VAL A 116 -7.02 12.19 -18.14
N CYS A 117 -7.92 11.23 -18.48
CA CYS A 117 -9.15 11.51 -19.19
C CYS A 117 -10.36 11.63 -18.24
N ALA A 118 -11.42 12.30 -18.73
CA ALA A 118 -12.61 12.57 -17.93
C ALA A 118 -13.50 11.33 -17.72
N THR A 119 -13.54 10.42 -18.69
CA THR A 119 -14.37 9.21 -18.66
C THR A 119 -13.52 7.95 -18.78
N VAL A 120 -14.05 6.81 -18.30
CA VAL A 120 -13.41 5.50 -18.44
C VAL A 120 -13.21 5.13 -19.89
N PHE A 121 -14.22 5.40 -20.77
CA PHE A 121 -14.08 5.15 -22.20
C PHE A 121 -12.89 5.89 -22.79
N ASP A 122 -12.79 7.21 -22.53
CA ASP A 122 -11.72 8.04 -23.07
C ASP A 122 -10.34 7.62 -22.55
N GLU A 123 -10.25 7.22 -21.28
CA GLU A 123 -9.01 6.76 -20.68
C GLU A 123 -8.49 5.48 -21.33
N VAL A 124 -9.36 4.48 -21.52
CA VAL A 124 -8.98 3.20 -22.15
C VAL A 124 -8.76 3.37 -23.65
N ALA A 125 -9.48 4.28 -24.31
CA ALA A 125 -9.30 4.63 -25.72
C ALA A 125 -8.02 5.42 -26.00
N PHE A 126 -7.42 6.06 -24.98
CA PHE A 126 -6.29 6.98 -25.16
C PHE A 126 -5.08 6.33 -25.85
N GLY A 127 -4.69 5.13 -25.40
CA GLY A 127 -3.58 4.37 -25.99
C GLY A 127 -3.82 4.01 -27.46
N PRO A 128 -4.90 3.28 -27.78
CA PRO A 128 -5.29 2.94 -29.17
C PRO A 128 -5.43 4.15 -30.09
N ALA A 129 -5.98 5.27 -29.60
CA ALA A 129 -6.12 6.50 -30.38
C ALA A 129 -4.76 7.10 -30.72
N ASN A 130 -3.82 7.13 -29.77
CA ASN A 130 -2.44 7.62 -30.01
C ASN A 130 -1.65 6.73 -30.98
N LEU A 131 -1.99 5.44 -31.07
CA LEU A 131 -1.43 4.52 -32.06
C LEU A 131 -2.08 4.70 -33.45
N GLY A 132 -3.09 5.56 -33.59
CA GLY A 132 -3.76 5.87 -34.85
C GLY A 132 -4.72 4.78 -35.33
N LEU A 133 -5.27 3.95 -34.43
CA LEU A 133 -6.25 2.92 -34.79
C LEU A 133 -7.55 3.56 -35.31
N PRO A 134 -8.27 2.88 -36.24
CA PRO A 134 -9.60 3.31 -36.68
C PRO A 134 -10.60 3.33 -35.52
N LYS A 135 -11.58 4.24 -35.57
CA LYS A 135 -12.58 4.41 -34.50
C LYS A 135 -13.29 3.11 -34.12
N GLU A 136 -13.63 2.29 -35.09
CA GLU A 136 -14.33 1.01 -34.87
C GLU A 136 -13.44 0.01 -34.10
N GLU A 137 -12.16 -0.02 -34.41
CA GLU A 137 -11.17 -0.84 -33.67
C GLU A 137 -10.97 -0.32 -32.27
N ILE A 138 -10.89 1.01 -32.05
CA ILE A 138 -10.79 1.61 -30.73
C ILE A 138 -11.97 1.18 -29.85
N VAL A 139 -13.21 1.30 -30.35
CA VAL A 139 -14.41 0.89 -29.60
C VAL A 139 -14.34 -0.61 -29.25
N SER A 140 -13.91 -1.45 -30.20
CA SER A 140 -13.77 -2.89 -29.96
C SER A 140 -12.71 -3.18 -28.89
N CYS A 141 -11.54 -2.54 -28.95
CA CYS A 141 -10.47 -2.68 -27.96
C CYS A 141 -10.94 -2.26 -26.56
N VAL A 142 -11.60 -1.09 -26.45
CA VAL A 142 -12.14 -0.60 -25.18
C VAL A 142 -13.12 -1.59 -24.58
N THR A 143 -14.14 -2.02 -25.35
CA THR A 143 -15.16 -2.93 -24.86
C THR A 143 -14.56 -4.25 -24.38
N GLN A 144 -13.74 -4.88 -25.22
CA GLN A 144 -13.09 -6.16 -24.87
C GLN A 144 -12.19 -6.06 -23.63
N THR A 145 -11.46 -4.95 -23.49
CA THR A 145 -10.54 -4.78 -22.36
C THR A 145 -11.31 -4.50 -21.06
N LEU A 146 -12.40 -3.72 -21.11
CA LEU A 146 -13.26 -3.49 -19.96
C LEU A 146 -13.98 -4.76 -19.50
N GLU A 147 -14.44 -5.59 -20.45
CA GLU A 147 -15.00 -6.91 -20.17
C GLU A 147 -13.97 -7.84 -19.52
N LEU A 148 -12.73 -7.88 -20.05
CA LEU A 148 -11.63 -8.66 -19.49
C LEU A 148 -11.29 -8.23 -18.05
N CYS A 149 -11.33 -6.92 -17.77
CA CYS A 149 -11.10 -6.38 -16.43
C CYS A 149 -12.34 -6.44 -15.52
N GLY A 150 -13.51 -6.89 -16.02
CA GLY A 150 -14.75 -7.02 -15.24
C GLY A 150 -15.37 -5.68 -14.81
N ILE A 151 -15.13 -4.62 -15.58
CA ILE A 151 -15.60 -3.24 -15.31
C ILE A 151 -16.35 -2.63 -16.51
N ALA A 152 -16.98 -3.45 -17.33
CA ALA A 152 -17.70 -2.99 -18.52
C ALA A 152 -18.88 -2.06 -18.18
N ASP A 153 -19.48 -2.20 -17.02
CA ASP A 153 -20.56 -1.36 -16.48
C ASP A 153 -20.09 0.09 -16.17
N LEU A 154 -18.78 0.32 -16.06
CA LEU A 154 -18.21 1.63 -15.76
C LEU A 154 -17.82 2.44 -17.00
N ILE A 155 -18.10 1.97 -18.20
CA ILE A 155 -17.61 2.55 -19.47
C ILE A 155 -17.89 4.07 -19.61
N ASP A 156 -19.06 4.52 -19.18
CA ASP A 156 -19.48 5.92 -19.26
C ASP A 156 -19.20 6.71 -17.95
N ALA A 157 -18.63 6.06 -16.93
CA ALA A 157 -18.41 6.68 -15.63
C ALA A 157 -17.29 7.73 -15.69
N PRO A 158 -17.44 8.85 -14.97
CA PRO A 158 -16.35 9.81 -14.78
C PRO A 158 -15.23 9.19 -13.93
N THR A 159 -13.97 9.31 -14.38
CA THR A 159 -12.80 8.69 -13.72
C THR A 159 -12.62 9.17 -12.28
N HIS A 160 -12.94 10.42 -11.98
CA HIS A 160 -12.80 11.03 -10.66
C HIS A 160 -13.86 10.58 -9.63
N THR A 161 -14.94 9.92 -10.07
CA THR A 161 -16.00 9.40 -9.19
C THR A 161 -15.77 7.96 -8.76
N LEU A 162 -14.77 7.31 -9.35
CA LEU A 162 -14.45 5.91 -9.11
C LEU A 162 -13.74 5.71 -7.77
N SER A 163 -13.97 4.56 -7.13
CA SER A 163 -13.15 4.12 -6.00
C SER A 163 -11.70 3.84 -6.43
N GLY A 164 -10.76 3.84 -5.49
CA GLY A 164 -9.35 3.56 -5.78
C GLY A 164 -9.14 2.22 -6.51
N GLY A 165 -9.85 1.17 -6.08
CA GLY A 165 -9.80 -0.14 -6.76
C GLY A 165 -10.36 -0.11 -8.18
N GLN A 166 -11.45 0.62 -8.42
CA GLN A 166 -11.99 0.81 -9.77
C GLN A 166 -11.03 1.63 -10.64
N GLN A 167 -10.42 2.68 -10.10
CA GLN A 167 -9.41 3.48 -10.80
C GLN A 167 -8.20 2.62 -11.20
N GLN A 168 -7.77 1.71 -10.31
CA GLN A 168 -6.68 0.77 -10.60
C GLN A 168 -7.04 -0.18 -11.75
N LEU A 169 -8.25 -0.76 -11.74
CA LEU A 169 -8.70 -1.60 -12.85
C LEU A 169 -8.83 -0.83 -14.17
N VAL A 170 -9.24 0.44 -14.14
CA VAL A 170 -9.25 1.31 -15.33
C VAL A 170 -7.82 1.57 -15.82
N SER A 171 -6.85 1.80 -14.92
CA SER A 171 -5.43 1.97 -15.29
C SER A 171 -4.86 0.69 -15.94
N ILE A 172 -5.24 -0.49 -15.43
CA ILE A 172 -4.87 -1.78 -16.01
C ILE A 172 -5.54 -1.96 -17.38
N ALA A 173 -6.83 -1.65 -17.51
CA ALA A 173 -7.55 -1.70 -18.78
C ALA A 173 -6.89 -0.77 -19.82
N ALA A 174 -6.55 0.46 -19.43
CA ALA A 174 -5.83 1.39 -20.31
C ALA A 174 -4.46 0.84 -20.76
N ALA A 175 -3.70 0.20 -19.87
CA ALA A 175 -2.44 -0.44 -20.23
C ALA A 175 -2.62 -1.65 -21.14
N LEU A 176 -3.70 -2.41 -21.00
CA LEU A 176 -4.00 -3.61 -21.80
C LEU A 176 -4.63 -3.29 -23.17
N SER A 177 -5.26 -2.12 -23.33
CA SER A 177 -5.99 -1.73 -24.55
C SER A 177 -5.13 -1.68 -25.82
N VAL A 178 -3.83 -1.52 -25.67
CA VAL A 178 -2.85 -1.56 -26.77
C VAL A 178 -2.29 -2.97 -27.05
N HIS A 179 -2.83 -4.01 -26.39
CA HIS A 179 -2.40 -5.40 -26.49
C HIS A 179 -0.89 -5.59 -26.30
N PRO A 180 -0.32 -5.12 -25.17
CA PRO A 180 1.10 -5.22 -24.93
C PRO A 180 1.56 -6.68 -24.79
N ARG A 181 2.82 -6.96 -25.11
CA ARG A 181 3.43 -8.29 -24.88
C ARG A 181 3.94 -8.47 -23.47
N TYR A 182 4.20 -7.36 -22.78
CA TYR A 182 4.69 -7.34 -21.40
C TYR A 182 3.85 -6.34 -20.61
N LEU A 183 3.57 -6.68 -19.35
CA LEU A 183 2.93 -5.78 -18.40
C LEU A 183 3.81 -5.63 -17.17
N VAL A 184 4.06 -4.38 -16.79
CA VAL A 184 4.77 -4.02 -15.56
C VAL A 184 3.76 -3.47 -14.57
N LEU A 185 3.67 -4.09 -13.40
CA LEU A 185 2.79 -3.72 -12.29
C LEU A 185 3.67 -3.17 -11.15
N ASP A 186 3.63 -1.86 -10.93
CA ASP A 186 4.38 -1.22 -9.85
C ASP A 186 3.44 -1.05 -8.64
N GLU A 187 3.51 -2.00 -7.71
CA GLU A 187 2.68 -2.08 -6.50
C GLU A 187 1.16 -1.98 -6.76
N ALA A 188 0.71 -2.49 -7.91
CA ALA A 188 -0.67 -2.37 -8.37
C ALA A 188 -1.71 -3.05 -7.45
N PHE A 189 -1.28 -3.94 -6.58
CA PHE A 189 -2.13 -4.64 -5.61
C PHE A 189 -2.25 -3.93 -4.26
N ALA A 190 -1.37 -2.96 -3.95
CA ALA A 190 -1.21 -2.42 -2.61
C ALA A 190 -2.41 -1.60 -2.10
N GLN A 191 -3.21 -1.01 -3.00
CA GLN A 191 -4.36 -0.16 -2.64
C GLN A 191 -5.71 -0.83 -2.93
N LEU A 192 -5.71 -2.13 -3.27
CA LEU A 192 -6.91 -2.86 -3.59
C LEU A 192 -7.49 -3.51 -2.33
N ASP A 193 -8.81 -3.43 -2.18
CA ASP A 193 -9.51 -4.31 -1.27
C ASP A 193 -9.38 -5.77 -1.75
N THR A 194 -9.62 -6.72 -0.88
CA THR A 194 -9.33 -8.13 -1.13
C THR A 194 -10.13 -8.67 -2.32
N ARG A 195 -11.36 -8.19 -2.56
CA ARG A 195 -12.18 -8.58 -3.70
C ARG A 195 -11.54 -8.16 -5.04
N PHE A 196 -11.10 -6.91 -5.13
CA PHE A 196 -10.39 -6.43 -6.33
C PHE A 196 -9.02 -7.09 -6.46
N ARG A 197 -8.34 -7.38 -5.36
CA ARG A 197 -7.06 -8.11 -5.35
C ARG A 197 -7.19 -9.51 -5.92
N ASN A 198 -8.19 -10.29 -5.49
CA ASN A 198 -8.47 -11.63 -6.03
C ASN A 198 -8.85 -11.58 -7.52
N HIS A 199 -9.67 -10.61 -7.91
CA HIS A 199 -10.03 -10.42 -9.32
C HIS A 199 -8.78 -10.13 -10.17
N LEU A 200 -7.91 -9.22 -9.72
CA LEU A 200 -6.67 -8.88 -10.41
C LEU A 200 -5.69 -10.07 -10.45
N SER A 201 -5.57 -10.85 -9.37
CA SER A 201 -4.72 -12.05 -9.36
C SER A 201 -5.17 -13.07 -10.41
N ASN A 202 -6.48 -13.29 -10.54
CA ASN A 202 -7.02 -14.18 -11.57
C ASN A 202 -6.78 -13.63 -12.99
N LEU A 203 -6.93 -12.32 -13.18
CA LEU A 203 -6.63 -11.65 -14.45
C LEU A 203 -5.16 -11.82 -14.81
N VAL A 204 -4.23 -11.56 -13.88
CA VAL A 204 -2.78 -11.74 -14.04
C VAL A 204 -2.45 -13.17 -14.47
N ASN A 205 -2.98 -14.17 -13.76
CA ASN A 205 -2.75 -15.57 -14.09
C ASN A 205 -3.26 -15.91 -15.50
N THR A 206 -4.42 -15.39 -15.89
CA THR A 206 -4.99 -15.58 -17.24
C THR A 206 -4.08 -14.95 -18.31
N LEU A 207 -3.61 -13.72 -18.09
CA LEU A 207 -2.74 -13.01 -19.02
C LEU A 207 -1.40 -13.72 -19.21
N VAL A 208 -0.78 -14.19 -18.12
CA VAL A 208 0.50 -14.95 -18.16
C VAL A 208 0.29 -16.27 -18.89
N THR A 209 -0.78 -17.01 -18.60
CA THR A 209 -1.10 -18.27 -19.29
C THR A 209 -1.31 -18.06 -20.79
N ASN A 210 -1.86 -16.90 -21.19
CA ASN A 210 -2.03 -16.50 -22.58
C ASN A 210 -0.72 -15.98 -23.24
N GLY A 211 0.41 -16.05 -22.54
CA GLY A 211 1.73 -15.75 -23.10
C GLY A 211 2.26 -14.35 -22.81
N MET A 212 1.57 -13.53 -22.00
CA MET A 212 2.05 -12.21 -21.59
C MET A 212 3.21 -12.35 -20.59
N GLY A 213 4.33 -11.65 -20.81
CA GLY A 213 5.39 -11.53 -19.82
C GLY A 213 5.01 -10.50 -18.75
N MET A 214 5.17 -10.82 -17.47
CA MET A 214 4.76 -9.94 -16.38
C MET A 214 5.89 -9.67 -15.39
N LEU A 215 6.11 -8.38 -15.10
CA LEU A 215 6.98 -7.93 -14.02
C LEU A 215 6.11 -7.29 -12.95
N GLU A 216 6.11 -7.85 -11.75
CA GLU A 216 5.33 -7.36 -10.61
C GLU A 216 6.27 -6.89 -9.50
N ILE A 217 6.13 -5.64 -9.09
CA ILE A 217 6.77 -5.11 -7.88
C ILE A 217 5.79 -5.30 -6.73
N SER A 218 6.24 -5.96 -5.67
CA SER A 218 5.39 -6.27 -4.52
C SER A 218 6.17 -6.25 -3.20
N HIS A 219 5.40 -6.17 -2.12
CA HIS A 219 5.85 -6.31 -0.73
C HIS A 219 5.04 -7.38 0.02
N SER A 220 4.21 -8.16 -0.68
CA SER A 220 3.30 -9.14 -0.10
C SER A 220 3.73 -10.57 -0.41
N PHE A 221 3.63 -11.46 0.60
CA PHE A 221 3.77 -12.91 0.42
C PHE A 221 2.84 -13.45 -0.68
N GLU A 222 1.63 -12.89 -0.79
CA GLU A 222 0.61 -13.32 -1.76
C GLU A 222 1.04 -13.22 -3.23
N SER A 223 2.07 -12.42 -3.51
CA SER A 223 2.66 -12.30 -4.85
C SER A 223 3.65 -13.41 -5.21
N LEU A 224 4.14 -14.17 -4.22
CA LEU A 224 5.15 -15.20 -4.43
C LEU A 224 4.60 -16.45 -5.11
N PRO A 225 3.49 -17.07 -4.63
CA PRO A 225 2.99 -18.30 -5.21
C PRO A 225 2.57 -18.13 -6.68
N GLY A 226 2.97 -19.06 -7.52
CA GLY A 226 2.70 -19.01 -8.96
C GLY A 226 3.58 -18.05 -9.75
N ALA A 227 4.56 -17.39 -9.14
CA ALA A 227 5.61 -16.70 -9.88
C ALA A 227 6.66 -17.67 -10.41
N ASP A 228 7.17 -17.41 -11.61
CA ASP A 228 8.26 -18.21 -12.18
C ASP A 228 9.62 -17.80 -11.63
N LYS A 229 9.74 -16.53 -11.21
CA LYS A 229 10.99 -15.95 -10.76
C LYS A 229 10.78 -14.85 -9.73
N VAL A 230 11.66 -14.83 -8.74
CA VAL A 230 11.76 -13.76 -7.74
C VAL A 230 13.12 -13.07 -7.89
N LEU A 231 13.12 -11.75 -7.82
CA LEU A 231 14.30 -10.90 -7.80
C LEU A 231 14.29 -10.09 -6.50
N VAL A 232 15.41 -10.02 -5.79
CA VAL A 232 15.52 -9.15 -4.59
C VAL A 232 16.50 -8.02 -4.88
N LEU A 233 15.99 -6.78 -4.74
CA LEU A 233 16.77 -5.56 -4.88
C LEU A 233 17.09 -4.98 -3.51
N GLU A 234 18.37 -4.68 -3.27
CA GLU A 234 18.84 -3.95 -2.10
C GLU A 234 19.78 -2.83 -2.53
N LYS A 235 19.47 -1.58 -2.12
CA LYS A 235 20.31 -0.39 -2.39
C LYS A 235 20.76 -0.28 -3.85
N GLY A 236 19.86 -0.56 -4.78
CA GLY A 236 20.10 -0.46 -6.23
C GLY A 236 20.78 -1.68 -6.86
N GLN A 237 21.11 -2.71 -6.12
CA GLN A 237 21.75 -3.92 -6.61
C GLN A 237 20.81 -5.12 -6.58
N LEU A 238 20.90 -6.00 -7.57
CA LEU A 238 20.23 -7.29 -7.57
C LEU A 238 21.05 -8.25 -6.70
N VAL A 239 20.61 -8.45 -5.44
CA VAL A 239 21.35 -9.25 -4.46
C VAL A 239 20.96 -10.72 -4.48
N TRP A 240 19.75 -11.06 -4.99
CA TRP A 240 19.27 -12.42 -5.07
C TRP A 240 18.32 -12.64 -6.26
N SER A 241 18.32 -13.87 -6.81
CA SER A 241 17.40 -14.28 -7.88
C SER A 241 17.21 -15.79 -7.90
N GLY A 242 15.98 -16.25 -7.92
CA GLY A 242 15.61 -17.68 -7.95
C GLY A 242 14.11 -17.89 -8.11
N THR A 243 13.63 -19.10 -7.84
CA THR A 243 12.20 -19.44 -7.79
C THR A 243 11.58 -19.03 -6.43
N PRO A 244 10.25 -18.92 -6.30
CA PRO A 244 9.61 -18.66 -5.01
C PRO A 244 10.00 -19.68 -3.92
N THR A 245 10.10 -20.97 -4.28
CA THR A 245 10.50 -22.01 -3.33
C THR A 245 11.96 -21.83 -2.88
N GLU A 246 12.89 -21.51 -3.80
CA GLU A 246 14.28 -21.22 -3.45
C GLU A 246 14.40 -19.95 -2.59
N PHE A 247 13.58 -18.92 -2.84
CA PHE A 247 13.53 -17.71 -2.03
C PHE A 247 13.11 -18.03 -0.58
N LEU A 248 12.07 -18.84 -0.41
CA LEU A 248 11.59 -19.24 0.91
C LEU A 248 12.56 -20.15 1.67
N LEU A 249 13.49 -20.79 0.99
CA LEU A 249 14.57 -21.57 1.61
C LEU A 249 15.76 -20.72 2.07
N ASP A 250 15.90 -19.49 1.57
CA ASP A 250 17.02 -18.61 1.86
C ASP A 250 16.65 -17.50 2.85
N ALA A 251 17.00 -17.70 4.11
CA ALA A 251 16.71 -16.75 5.19
C ALA A 251 17.34 -15.35 4.95
N ASN A 252 18.50 -15.28 4.28
CA ASN A 252 19.13 -13.99 3.94
C ASN A 252 18.35 -13.28 2.83
N ALA A 253 17.85 -14.02 1.83
CA ALA A 253 17.01 -13.45 0.77
C ALA A 253 15.70 -12.89 1.35
N ILE A 254 15.06 -13.62 2.27
CA ILE A 254 13.85 -13.20 2.99
C ILE A 254 14.12 -11.90 3.76
N ALA A 255 15.20 -11.83 4.54
CA ALA A 255 15.58 -10.66 5.31
C ALA A 255 15.88 -9.45 4.40
N ASN A 256 16.64 -9.65 3.31
CA ASN A 256 16.98 -8.59 2.34
C ASN A 256 15.75 -8.07 1.58
N ALA A 257 14.72 -8.89 1.41
CA ALA A 257 13.44 -8.50 0.83
C ALA A 257 12.55 -7.71 1.82
N GLY A 258 12.86 -7.75 3.11
CA GLY A 258 12.06 -7.10 4.16
C GLY A 258 10.82 -7.90 4.57
N PHE A 259 10.83 -9.22 4.38
CA PHE A 259 9.76 -10.12 4.78
C PHE A 259 10.02 -10.64 6.20
N ASP A 260 9.25 -10.20 7.17
CA ASP A 260 9.27 -10.71 8.55
C ASP A 260 7.85 -11.01 9.07
N ASP A 261 6.95 -11.41 8.17
CA ASP A 261 5.59 -11.76 8.53
C ASP A 261 5.43 -13.24 8.91
N VAL A 262 4.30 -13.52 9.57
CA VAL A 262 3.99 -14.88 10.07
C VAL A 262 3.78 -15.91 8.97
N LEU A 263 3.20 -15.51 7.83
CA LEU A 263 2.98 -16.41 6.70
C LEU A 263 4.31 -16.81 6.05
N THR A 264 5.21 -15.85 5.85
CA THR A 264 6.55 -16.12 5.30
C THR A 264 7.33 -17.09 6.18
N ALA A 265 7.25 -16.95 7.51
CA ALA A 265 7.91 -17.88 8.41
C ALA A 265 7.32 -19.31 8.34
N THR A 266 6.00 -19.44 8.27
CA THR A 266 5.33 -20.73 8.13
C THR A 266 5.63 -21.35 6.76
N ALA A 267 5.65 -20.53 5.70
CA ALA A 267 6.02 -20.97 4.36
C ALA A 267 7.48 -21.43 4.27
N HIS A 268 8.39 -20.81 5.03
CA HIS A 268 9.78 -21.26 5.14
C HIS A 268 9.87 -22.68 5.70
N ILE A 269 9.14 -23.00 6.78
CA ILE A 269 9.06 -24.36 7.35
C ILE A 269 8.54 -25.35 6.31
N ALA A 270 7.46 -25.01 5.62
CA ALA A 270 6.87 -25.87 4.60
C ALA A 270 7.84 -26.08 3.40
N ALA A 271 8.54 -25.04 2.96
CA ALA A 271 9.53 -25.14 1.90
C ALA A 271 10.70 -26.07 2.29
N GLN A 272 11.18 -26.00 3.53
CA GLN A 272 12.20 -26.92 4.06
C GLN A 272 11.75 -28.39 4.03
N ALA A 273 10.44 -28.64 4.21
CA ALA A 273 9.85 -29.97 4.10
C ALA A 273 9.51 -30.38 2.66
N GLY A 274 9.75 -29.52 1.67
CA GLY A 274 9.57 -29.82 0.25
C GLY A 274 8.27 -29.32 -0.37
N TYR A 275 7.48 -28.46 0.32
CA TYR A 275 6.36 -27.79 -0.32
C TYR A 275 6.84 -26.83 -1.41
N LYS A 276 6.14 -26.83 -2.56
CA LYS A 276 6.49 -26.00 -3.71
C LYS A 276 5.47 -24.88 -3.88
N PHE A 277 5.98 -23.68 -4.07
CA PHE A 277 5.20 -22.46 -4.28
C PHE A 277 5.12 -22.05 -5.76
N ASP A 278 5.13 -23.03 -6.65
CA ASP A 278 5.08 -22.86 -8.12
C ASP A 278 3.65 -22.79 -8.69
N MET A 279 2.64 -22.92 -7.84
CA MET A 279 1.22 -22.77 -8.19
C MET A 279 0.57 -21.67 -7.33
N PRO A 280 -0.57 -21.11 -7.75
CA PRO A 280 -1.35 -20.21 -6.90
C PRO A 280 -1.62 -20.81 -5.51
N PHE A 281 -1.51 -20.00 -4.47
CA PHE A 281 -1.63 -20.47 -3.09
C PHE A 281 -3.05 -20.95 -2.77
N ASN A 282 -3.13 -22.12 -2.12
CA ASN A 282 -4.36 -22.66 -1.58
C ASN A 282 -4.13 -23.03 -0.09
N ALA A 283 -4.85 -22.37 0.81
CA ALA A 283 -4.67 -22.54 2.25
C ALA A 283 -4.92 -23.99 2.69
N SER A 284 -6.01 -24.62 2.22
CA SER A 284 -6.38 -25.98 2.60
C SER A 284 -5.36 -27.02 2.13
N GLU A 285 -4.84 -26.88 0.89
CA GLU A 285 -3.77 -27.76 0.39
C GLU A 285 -2.46 -27.57 1.17
N PHE A 286 -2.15 -26.32 1.52
CA PHE A 286 -1.00 -25.98 2.33
C PHE A 286 -1.08 -26.57 3.73
N VAL A 287 -2.19 -26.41 4.42
CA VAL A 287 -2.43 -27.00 5.74
C VAL A 287 -2.43 -28.53 5.69
N ALA A 288 -3.09 -29.13 4.68
CA ALA A 288 -3.06 -30.57 4.47
C ALA A 288 -1.62 -31.10 4.31
N PHE A 289 -0.76 -30.37 3.59
CA PHE A 289 0.66 -30.72 3.47
C PHE A 289 1.38 -30.66 4.83
N LEU A 290 1.15 -29.62 5.64
CA LEU A 290 1.75 -29.47 6.97
C LEU A 290 1.33 -30.62 7.90
N VAL A 291 0.06 -30.99 7.88
CA VAL A 291 -0.48 -32.14 8.67
C VAL A 291 0.17 -33.45 8.21
N GLN A 292 0.20 -33.73 6.92
CA GLN A 292 0.77 -34.98 6.36
C GLN A 292 2.26 -35.14 6.68
N ASN A 293 2.99 -34.04 6.83
CA ASN A 293 4.41 -34.05 7.14
C ASN A 293 4.70 -33.86 8.65
N ASN A 294 3.70 -33.90 9.52
CA ASN A 294 3.80 -33.67 10.96
C ASN A 294 4.37 -32.29 11.35
N LEU A 295 4.11 -31.27 10.56
CA LEU A 295 4.59 -29.89 10.75
C LEU A 295 3.49 -28.96 11.27
N ALA A 296 2.25 -29.44 11.44
CA ALA A 296 1.11 -28.62 11.82
C ALA A 296 1.31 -27.90 13.17
N PHE A 297 1.86 -28.59 14.18
CA PHE A 297 2.17 -27.97 15.47
C PHE A 297 3.31 -26.96 15.39
N ASP A 298 4.39 -27.28 14.66
CA ASP A 298 5.52 -26.35 14.47
C ASP A 298 5.08 -25.09 13.72
N ALA A 299 4.20 -25.24 12.72
CA ALA A 299 3.61 -24.13 11.99
C ALA A 299 2.68 -23.30 12.89
N LEU A 300 1.82 -23.96 13.69
CA LEU A 300 0.94 -23.30 14.64
C LEU A 300 1.73 -22.53 15.70
N ASP A 301 2.74 -23.17 16.31
CA ASP A 301 3.64 -22.51 17.27
C ASP A 301 4.35 -21.32 16.65
N THR A 302 4.79 -21.43 15.41
CA THR A 302 5.45 -20.32 14.69
C THR A 302 4.48 -19.16 14.44
N LEU A 303 3.27 -19.45 14.00
CA LEU A 303 2.22 -18.44 13.80
C LEU A 303 1.87 -17.74 15.12
N VAL A 304 1.63 -18.52 16.17
CA VAL A 304 1.28 -17.99 17.50
C VAL A 304 2.46 -17.25 18.13
N TYR A 305 3.68 -17.79 18.05
CA TYR A 305 4.87 -17.17 18.62
C TYR A 305 5.24 -15.87 17.90
N LYS A 306 5.30 -15.87 16.55
CA LYS A 306 5.56 -14.65 15.80
C LYS A 306 4.48 -13.60 16.05
N ARG A 307 3.22 -14.04 16.13
CA ARG A 307 2.10 -13.16 16.46
C ARG A 307 2.25 -12.55 17.86
N ALA A 308 2.60 -13.37 18.84
CA ALA A 308 2.89 -12.89 20.19
C ALA A 308 4.07 -11.90 20.20
N LEU A 309 5.12 -12.16 19.40
CA LEU A 309 6.24 -11.22 19.25
C LEU A 309 5.82 -9.91 18.59
N GLU A 310 4.95 -9.93 17.58
CA GLU A 310 4.39 -8.72 16.97
C GLU A 310 3.62 -7.90 18.01
N VAL A 311 2.75 -8.53 18.79
CA VAL A 311 2.01 -7.89 19.88
C VAL A 311 2.96 -7.39 20.98
N VAL A 312 3.99 -8.17 21.35
CA VAL A 312 5.00 -7.76 22.34
C VAL A 312 5.83 -6.59 21.81
N ARG A 313 6.25 -6.62 20.54
CA ARG A 313 6.93 -5.49 19.90
C ARG A 313 6.03 -4.26 19.86
N ALA A 314 4.74 -4.43 19.54
CA ALA A 314 3.75 -3.36 19.57
C ALA A 314 3.58 -2.75 20.97
N ASN A 315 3.68 -3.58 22.03
CA ASN A 315 3.49 -3.15 23.42
C ASN A 315 4.80 -2.76 24.14
N ASN A 316 5.97 -3.17 23.64
CA ASN A 316 7.28 -2.96 24.30
C ASN A 316 8.00 -1.68 23.87
N TYR A 317 7.31 -0.69 23.32
CA TYR A 317 7.87 0.66 23.28
C TYR A 317 7.87 1.18 24.71
N ASP A 318 9.07 1.10 25.32
CA ASP A 318 9.44 1.53 26.67
C ASP A 318 8.31 1.93 27.64
N GLY A 319 7.86 0.98 28.44
CA GLY A 319 7.60 1.22 29.88
C GLY A 319 6.56 2.26 30.30
N ILE A 320 5.66 2.69 29.44
CA ILE A 320 4.54 3.53 29.85
C ILE A 320 3.36 2.60 30.18
N GLN A 321 3.32 2.11 31.42
CA GLN A 321 2.05 1.70 32.00
C GLN A 321 1.11 2.90 31.91
N ALA A 322 -0.16 2.67 31.55
CA ALA A 322 -1.21 3.67 31.58
C ALA A 322 -1.22 4.40 32.94
N LEU A 323 -0.54 5.51 33.03
CA LEU A 323 -0.45 6.38 34.22
C LEU A 323 -1.46 7.53 34.14
N GLY A 324 -2.37 7.51 33.14
CA GLY A 324 -3.37 8.53 32.87
C GLY A 324 -4.80 8.05 33.04
N GLU A 325 -5.73 8.98 33.13
CA GLU A 325 -7.15 8.72 33.01
C GLU A 325 -7.41 8.14 31.61
N THR A 326 -8.25 7.09 31.52
CA THR A 326 -8.70 6.53 30.25
C THR A 326 -9.83 7.40 29.70
N HIS A 327 -9.79 7.67 28.40
CA HIS A 327 -10.79 8.48 27.71
C HIS A 327 -11.68 7.61 26.82
N GLU A 328 -12.95 7.95 26.73
CA GLU A 328 -13.93 7.25 25.92
C GLU A 328 -14.39 8.10 24.74
N LEU A 329 -14.25 7.60 23.53
CA LEU A 329 -14.91 8.09 22.32
C LEU A 329 -16.06 7.14 21.99
N ALA A 330 -17.30 7.66 21.96
CA ALA A 330 -18.47 6.87 21.62
C ALA A 330 -19.26 7.50 20.47
N VAL A 331 -19.76 6.65 19.58
CA VAL A 331 -20.73 6.97 18.53
C VAL A 331 -22.00 6.23 18.88
N CYS A 332 -23.10 6.93 19.12
CA CYS A 332 -24.33 6.39 19.71
C CYS A 332 -25.52 6.55 18.77
N GLY A 333 -26.04 5.45 18.22
CA GLY A 333 -27.26 5.41 17.41
C GLY A 333 -27.19 6.29 16.15
N VAL A 334 -26.02 6.41 15.54
CA VAL A 334 -25.77 7.34 14.43
C VAL A 334 -26.32 6.79 13.13
N SER A 335 -27.23 7.59 12.51
CA SER A 335 -27.59 7.41 11.11
C SER A 335 -27.27 8.69 10.32
N HIS A 336 -26.87 8.54 9.05
CA HIS A 336 -26.53 9.66 8.19
C HIS A 336 -26.77 9.34 6.72
N ALA A 337 -27.26 10.33 5.97
CA ALA A 337 -27.47 10.26 4.53
C ALA A 337 -26.88 11.50 3.86
N PHE A 338 -26.24 11.31 2.71
CA PHE A 338 -26.05 12.35 1.71
C PHE A 338 -27.25 12.29 0.75
N ASP A 339 -27.03 12.13 -0.55
CA ASP A 339 -28.13 11.85 -1.51
C ASP A 339 -28.77 10.48 -1.28
N LYS A 340 -28.03 9.56 -0.66
CA LYS A 340 -28.49 8.21 -0.28
C LYS A 340 -28.07 7.91 1.16
N PRO A 341 -28.82 7.05 1.87
CA PRO A 341 -28.41 6.57 3.20
C PRO A 341 -27.02 5.92 3.16
N VAL A 342 -26.18 6.28 4.14
CA VAL A 342 -24.80 5.79 4.25
C VAL A 342 -24.55 5.06 5.56
N LEU A 343 -25.14 5.54 6.67
CA LEU A 343 -25.02 4.93 8.00
C LEU A 343 -26.41 4.65 8.59
N HIS A 344 -26.53 3.51 9.27
CA HIS A 344 -27.78 3.03 9.84
C HIS A 344 -27.56 2.58 11.29
N ASP A 345 -27.97 3.39 12.26
CA ASP A 345 -27.97 3.08 13.70
C ASP A 345 -26.63 2.56 14.23
N ILE A 346 -25.53 3.25 13.86
CA ILE A 346 -24.18 2.86 14.27
C ILE A 346 -23.99 3.18 15.76
N THR A 347 -23.62 2.15 16.52
CA THR A 347 -23.21 2.31 17.93
C THR A 347 -21.89 1.57 18.14
N ILE A 348 -20.83 2.34 18.45
CA ILE A 348 -19.48 1.85 18.75
C ILE A 348 -18.84 2.74 19.80
N SER A 349 -17.90 2.21 20.57
CA SER A 349 -17.08 3.01 21.49
C SER A 349 -15.62 2.52 21.48
N SER A 350 -14.71 3.37 21.94
CA SER A 350 -13.33 3.04 22.24
C SER A 350 -12.96 3.70 23.57
N THR A 351 -12.43 2.94 24.52
CA THR A 351 -12.12 3.43 25.87
C THR A 351 -10.69 3.05 26.25
N GLY A 352 -9.74 3.96 26.02
CA GLY A 352 -8.30 3.67 26.27
C GLY A 352 -7.82 2.43 25.52
N GLU A 353 -8.36 2.15 24.35
CA GLU A 353 -8.09 0.99 23.52
C GLU A 353 -7.93 1.38 22.05
N LEU A 354 -7.32 0.52 21.26
CA LEU A 354 -7.25 0.62 19.80
C LEU A 354 -8.35 -0.24 19.17
N VAL A 355 -9.40 0.43 18.70
CA VAL A 355 -10.48 -0.18 17.92
C VAL A 355 -10.18 -0.04 16.43
N VAL A 356 -10.25 -1.14 15.69
CA VAL A 356 -10.05 -1.14 14.23
C VAL A 356 -11.39 -1.37 13.55
N MET A 357 -11.85 -0.39 12.75
CA MET A 357 -13.07 -0.50 11.95
C MET A 357 -12.72 -0.92 10.54
N VAL A 358 -13.29 -2.04 10.10
CA VAL A 358 -13.04 -2.63 8.79
C VAL A 358 -14.33 -2.79 7.99
N GLY A 359 -14.24 -2.83 6.67
CA GLY A 359 -15.39 -2.99 5.78
C GLY A 359 -15.00 -2.71 4.33
N ALA A 360 -15.83 -3.15 3.40
CA ALA A 360 -15.63 -2.89 1.97
C ALA A 360 -15.62 -1.39 1.66
N SER A 361 -15.05 -1.02 0.51
CA SER A 361 -15.10 0.37 0.03
C SER A 361 -16.56 0.81 -0.12
N GLY A 362 -16.88 2.00 0.38
CA GLY A 362 -18.25 2.52 0.39
C GLY A 362 -19.15 2.00 1.53
N SER A 363 -18.65 1.20 2.47
CA SER A 363 -19.44 0.72 3.62
C SER A 363 -19.78 1.80 4.66
N GLY A 364 -19.24 3.03 4.55
CA GLY A 364 -19.54 4.16 5.43
C GLY A 364 -18.46 4.48 6.47
N LYS A 365 -17.32 3.77 6.51
CA LYS A 365 -16.25 3.95 7.51
C LYS A 365 -15.76 5.39 7.65
N THR A 366 -15.36 6.02 6.55
CA THR A 366 -14.88 7.42 6.54
C THR A 366 -15.96 8.39 7.01
N THR A 367 -17.23 8.14 6.68
CA THR A 367 -18.36 8.96 7.17
C THR A 367 -18.52 8.82 8.68
N CYS A 368 -18.48 7.59 9.19
CA CYS A 368 -18.50 7.31 10.64
C CYS A 368 -17.32 7.99 11.35
N ALA A 369 -16.10 7.89 10.81
CA ALA A 369 -14.90 8.55 11.31
C ALA A 369 -15.05 10.06 11.41
N ARG A 370 -15.57 10.70 10.37
CA ARG A 370 -15.79 12.15 10.33
C ARG A 370 -16.84 12.61 11.33
N ILE A 371 -17.88 11.80 11.55
CA ILE A 371 -18.89 12.06 12.60
C ILE A 371 -18.24 11.87 13.98
N ALA A 372 -17.47 10.80 14.21
CA ALA A 372 -16.74 10.58 15.44
C ALA A 372 -15.75 11.71 15.77
N ALA A 373 -15.18 12.35 14.74
CA ALA A 373 -14.30 13.52 14.88
C ALA A 373 -15.05 14.88 14.94
N GLY A 374 -16.38 14.88 14.86
CA GLY A 374 -17.20 16.10 14.88
C GLY A 374 -17.08 16.95 13.62
N LEU A 375 -16.61 16.40 12.50
CA LEU A 375 -16.45 17.09 11.22
C LEU A 375 -17.71 17.04 10.35
N ILE A 376 -18.59 16.08 10.61
CA ILE A 376 -19.90 15.94 9.98
C ILE A 376 -20.94 15.77 11.10
N GLU A 377 -22.05 16.47 10.99
CA GLU A 377 -23.19 16.32 11.90
C GLU A 377 -24.03 15.11 11.44
N ALA A 378 -24.41 14.24 12.37
CA ALA A 378 -25.26 13.09 12.07
C ALA A 378 -26.73 13.53 11.94
N ASP A 379 -27.53 12.83 11.09
CA ASP A 379 -28.97 13.10 10.99
C ASP A 379 -29.71 12.62 12.24
N THR A 380 -29.27 11.49 12.82
CA THR A 380 -29.72 10.98 14.12
C THR A 380 -28.56 10.45 14.93
N GLY A 381 -28.72 10.37 16.25
CA GLY A 381 -27.64 9.97 17.13
C GLY A 381 -26.59 11.06 17.32
N HIS A 382 -25.47 10.72 17.93
CA HIS A 382 -24.40 11.67 18.21
C HIS A 382 -23.08 10.97 18.54
N ALA A 383 -21.97 11.72 18.50
CA ALA A 383 -20.68 11.28 19.02
C ALA A 383 -20.35 12.02 20.33
N THR A 384 -19.73 11.30 21.27
CA THR A 384 -19.29 11.86 22.56
C THR A 384 -17.84 11.53 22.85
N ILE A 385 -17.16 12.43 23.56
CA ILE A 385 -15.87 12.22 24.22
C ILE A 385 -16.05 12.46 25.72
N ASP A 386 -15.76 11.43 26.54
CA ASP A 386 -15.99 11.46 27.98
C ASP A 386 -17.42 11.94 28.33
N ALA A 387 -18.42 11.35 27.68
CA ALA A 387 -19.86 11.69 27.79
C ALA A 387 -20.23 13.13 27.39
N ARG A 388 -19.33 13.92 26.79
CA ARG A 388 -19.62 15.26 26.24
C ARG A 388 -19.75 15.15 24.72
N LEU A 389 -20.68 15.89 24.13
CA LEU A 389 -20.81 15.97 22.68
C LEU A 389 -19.48 16.41 22.03
N VAL A 390 -19.03 15.67 21.04
CA VAL A 390 -17.82 15.99 20.28
C VAL A 390 -18.05 17.27 19.46
N ARG A 391 -17.05 18.15 19.49
CA ARG A 391 -16.96 19.35 18.65
C ARG A 391 -15.72 19.26 17.76
N PRO A 392 -15.69 19.97 16.62
CA PRO A 392 -14.48 20.05 15.80
C PRO A 392 -13.25 20.44 16.62
N GLY A 393 -12.19 19.61 16.57
CA GLY A 393 -10.97 19.80 17.33
C GLY A 393 -10.89 19.07 18.68
N ASP A 394 -11.97 18.46 19.18
CA ASP A 394 -11.93 17.63 20.39
C ASP A 394 -11.26 16.27 20.13
N VAL A 395 -11.42 15.74 18.91
CA VAL A 395 -10.84 14.48 18.43
C VAL A 395 -9.84 14.80 17.33
N GLY A 396 -8.63 14.26 17.44
CA GLY A 396 -7.63 14.35 16.38
C GLY A 396 -8.01 13.43 15.22
N MET A 397 -7.86 13.90 13.98
CA MET A 397 -8.10 13.06 12.80
C MET A 397 -6.94 13.11 11.83
N CYS A 398 -6.43 11.93 11.45
CA CYS A 398 -5.47 11.75 10.38
C CYS A 398 -6.22 11.35 9.11
N PHE A 399 -6.19 12.20 8.09
CA PHE A 399 -6.87 11.95 6.82
C PHE A 399 -6.11 10.94 5.95
N GLN A 400 -6.84 10.26 5.08
CA GLN A 400 -6.29 9.33 4.10
C GLN A 400 -5.20 9.98 3.22
N ARG A 401 -5.41 11.24 2.81
CA ARG A 401 -4.46 12.03 2.01
C ARG A 401 -3.83 13.12 2.86
N PRO A 402 -2.51 13.07 3.12
CA PRO A 402 -1.83 14.12 3.91
C PRO A 402 -1.96 15.51 3.30
N GLN A 403 -2.02 15.60 1.96
CA GLN A 403 -2.13 16.87 1.22
C GLN A 403 -3.43 17.61 1.53
N ASP A 404 -4.49 16.90 1.92
CA ASP A 404 -5.78 17.51 2.28
C ASP A 404 -5.72 18.17 3.67
N GLN A 405 -4.66 17.89 4.45
CA GLN A 405 -4.47 18.37 5.81
C GLN A 405 -3.41 19.48 5.91
N LEU A 406 -2.45 19.53 4.97
CA LEU A 406 -1.32 20.45 5.00
C LEU A 406 -1.58 21.68 4.12
N PHE A 407 -1.51 22.89 4.70
CA PHE A 407 -1.89 24.14 4.02
C PHE A 407 -1.04 25.37 4.40
N ALA A 408 -0.21 25.32 5.45
CA ALA A 408 0.60 26.45 5.89
C ALA A 408 1.83 26.69 5.01
N GLN A 409 2.60 27.74 5.30
CA GLN A 409 3.81 28.08 4.54
C GLN A 409 5.00 27.18 4.90
N SER A 410 5.04 26.70 6.16
CA SER A 410 6.05 25.77 6.65
C SER A 410 5.42 24.63 7.44
N VAL A 411 6.15 23.52 7.56
CA VAL A 411 5.73 22.35 8.37
C VAL A 411 5.53 22.74 9.84
N ALA A 412 6.43 23.57 10.39
CA ALA A 412 6.30 24.02 11.77
C ALA A 412 5.03 24.83 12.01
N GLU A 413 4.65 25.72 11.07
CA GLU A 413 3.41 26.50 11.14
C GLU A 413 2.17 25.60 11.01
N ASP A 414 2.22 24.58 10.16
CA ASP A 414 1.14 23.60 10.01
C ASP A 414 0.90 22.83 11.32
N ILE A 415 1.96 22.32 11.94
CA ILE A 415 1.87 21.60 13.21
C ILE A 415 1.38 22.53 14.34
N ALA A 416 1.80 23.80 14.35
CA ALA A 416 1.42 24.80 15.36
C ALA A 416 -0.04 25.27 15.21
N PHE A 417 -0.68 25.06 14.05
CA PHE A 417 -2.00 25.61 13.75
C PHE A 417 -3.09 25.16 14.73
N GLY A 418 -3.16 23.87 15.03
CA GLY A 418 -4.11 23.32 16.00
C GLY A 418 -3.95 23.88 17.41
N PRO A 419 -2.77 23.80 18.02
CA PRO A 419 -2.50 24.39 19.33
C PRO A 419 -2.79 25.90 19.40
N ASN A 420 -2.41 26.68 18.38
CA ASN A 420 -2.70 28.11 18.33
C ASN A 420 -4.22 28.38 18.36
N ASN A 421 -5.02 27.63 17.58
CA ASN A 421 -6.47 27.79 17.57
C ASN A 421 -7.14 27.34 18.86
N LYS A 422 -6.52 26.46 19.63
CA LYS A 422 -6.98 26.06 20.98
C LYS A 422 -6.59 27.09 22.06
N GLY A 423 -5.81 28.11 21.70
CA GLY A 423 -5.42 29.19 22.62
C GLY A 423 -4.31 28.81 23.61
N PHE A 424 -3.47 27.83 23.27
CA PHE A 424 -2.27 27.53 24.06
C PHE A 424 -1.29 28.73 24.06
N SER A 425 -0.50 28.87 25.12
CA SER A 425 0.54 29.91 25.17
C SER A 425 1.61 29.64 24.10
N PRO A 426 2.35 30.67 23.62
CA PRO A 426 3.41 30.47 22.64
C PRO A 426 4.47 29.44 23.08
N ASP A 427 4.82 29.41 24.35
CA ASP A 427 5.80 28.46 24.91
C ASP A 427 5.24 27.03 24.89
N ASP A 428 3.95 26.84 25.20
CA ASP A 428 3.27 25.53 25.12
C ASP A 428 3.16 25.07 23.67
N VAL A 429 2.87 25.98 22.73
CA VAL A 429 2.81 25.67 21.28
C VAL A 429 4.16 25.18 20.79
N GLU A 430 5.26 25.87 21.15
CA GLU A 430 6.61 25.43 20.76
C GLU A 430 6.94 24.05 21.33
N ALA A 431 6.60 23.80 22.60
CA ALA A 431 6.80 22.51 23.25
C ALA A 431 5.97 21.39 22.57
N LEU A 432 4.69 21.64 22.25
CA LEU A 432 3.81 20.68 21.57
C LEU A 432 4.31 20.37 20.15
N VAL A 433 4.75 21.37 19.39
CA VAL A 433 5.33 21.19 18.04
C VAL A 433 6.58 20.34 18.10
N ALA A 434 7.51 20.64 19.02
CA ALA A 434 8.75 19.88 19.20
C ALA A 434 8.46 18.42 19.61
N TYR A 435 7.54 18.22 20.56
CA TYR A 435 7.10 16.91 21.00
C TYR A 435 6.49 16.10 19.85
N ALA A 436 5.52 16.68 19.13
CA ALA A 436 4.84 15.99 18.03
C ALA A 436 5.81 15.65 16.89
N ALA A 437 6.69 16.57 16.51
CA ALA A 437 7.70 16.34 15.49
C ALA A 437 8.66 15.18 15.87
N SER A 438 9.07 15.11 17.13
CA SER A 438 9.95 14.04 17.61
C SER A 438 9.27 12.67 17.61
N ARG A 439 7.97 12.62 17.99
CA ARG A 439 7.17 11.37 18.03
C ARG A 439 7.02 10.71 16.66
N VAL A 440 6.99 11.50 15.59
CA VAL A 440 6.85 11.00 14.22
C VAL A 440 8.18 10.97 13.45
N GLY A 441 9.30 11.26 14.10
CA GLY A 441 10.63 11.22 13.48
C GLY A 441 10.81 12.28 12.37
N LEU A 442 10.25 13.48 12.52
CA LEU A 442 10.52 14.60 11.61
C LEU A 442 11.89 15.22 11.90
N GLU A 443 12.72 15.32 10.87
CA GLU A 443 14.02 15.96 10.96
C GLU A 443 13.87 17.48 11.09
N GLN A 444 14.75 18.11 11.86
CA GLN A 444 14.74 19.57 12.06
C GLN A 444 14.82 20.38 10.75
N GLN A 445 15.48 19.83 9.73
CA GLN A 445 15.61 20.48 8.41
C GLN A 445 14.26 20.59 7.69
N VAL A 446 13.35 19.63 7.92
CA VAL A 446 12.03 19.55 7.29
C VAL A 446 11.06 20.59 7.89
N MET A 447 11.26 20.99 9.15
CA MET A 447 10.34 21.90 9.87
C MET A 447 10.17 23.26 9.17
N ASN A 448 11.21 23.76 8.52
CA ASN A 448 11.17 25.04 7.78
C ASN A 448 10.81 24.88 6.29
N ALA A 449 10.64 23.65 5.82
CA ALA A 449 10.28 23.39 4.43
C ALA A 449 8.79 23.68 4.16
N SER A 450 8.46 24.04 2.93
CA SER A 450 7.07 24.12 2.50
C SER A 450 6.45 22.72 2.42
N PRO A 451 5.25 22.49 2.96
CA PRO A 451 4.54 21.22 2.84
C PRO A 451 4.42 20.69 1.41
N LEU A 452 4.35 21.58 0.43
CA LEU A 452 4.25 21.24 -1.00
C LEU A 452 5.53 20.62 -1.59
N THR A 453 6.67 20.74 -0.88
CA THR A 453 7.97 20.20 -1.33
C THR A 453 8.33 18.87 -0.67
N LEU A 454 7.46 18.37 0.21
CA LEU A 454 7.72 17.15 0.98
C LEU A 454 7.55 15.89 0.13
N SER A 455 8.35 14.88 0.42
CA SER A 455 8.05 13.52 -0.06
C SER A 455 6.76 13.00 0.59
N GLY A 456 6.10 12.01 -0.01
CA GLY A 456 4.86 11.43 0.52
C GLY A 456 4.98 10.98 1.98
N GLY A 457 6.10 10.33 2.35
CA GLY A 457 6.37 9.93 3.73
C GLY A 457 6.60 11.11 4.68
N GLN A 458 7.30 12.17 4.23
CA GLN A 458 7.48 13.39 5.03
C GLN A 458 6.15 14.13 5.23
N ALA A 459 5.33 14.25 4.17
CA ALA A 459 4.00 14.85 4.26
C ALA A 459 3.10 14.10 5.25
N ARG A 460 3.14 12.74 5.22
CA ARG A 460 2.38 11.91 6.16
C ARG A 460 2.83 12.14 7.61
N ARG A 461 4.13 12.16 7.87
CA ARG A 461 4.67 12.46 9.21
C ARG A 461 4.30 13.87 9.67
N ALA A 462 4.34 14.87 8.79
CA ALA A 462 3.92 16.22 9.12
C ALA A 462 2.44 16.31 9.50
N ALA A 463 1.55 15.65 8.73
CA ALA A 463 0.13 15.58 9.02
C ALA A 463 -0.16 14.88 10.36
N LEU A 464 0.53 13.76 10.64
CA LEU A 464 0.46 13.07 11.93
C LEU A 464 0.92 13.97 13.08
N ALA A 465 2.04 14.69 12.91
CA ALA A 465 2.52 15.63 13.92
C ALA A 465 1.50 16.73 14.22
N GLY A 466 0.86 17.30 13.19
CA GLY A 466 -0.21 18.29 13.36
C GLY A 466 -1.39 17.76 14.18
N THR A 467 -1.76 16.49 13.94
CA THR A 467 -2.83 15.81 14.71
C THR A 467 -2.42 15.61 16.18
N LEU A 468 -1.18 15.13 16.43
CA LEU A 468 -0.67 14.90 17.77
C LEU A 468 -0.50 16.19 18.57
N ALA A 469 -0.03 17.27 17.93
CA ALA A 469 0.16 18.57 18.57
C ALA A 469 -1.13 19.17 19.14
N CYS A 470 -2.28 18.76 18.57
CA CYS A 470 -3.58 19.18 19.11
C CYS A 470 -3.87 18.66 20.53
N ALA A 471 -3.05 17.74 21.07
CA ALA A 471 -3.17 17.19 22.43
C ALA A 471 -4.60 16.70 22.76
N THR A 472 -5.22 15.95 21.85
CA THR A 472 -6.58 15.43 22.00
C THR A 472 -6.61 14.14 22.83
N TYR A 473 -7.77 13.85 23.43
CA TYR A 473 -8.01 12.63 24.21
C TYR A 473 -8.41 11.43 23.34
N ALA A 474 -8.78 11.68 22.09
CA ALA A 474 -9.09 10.65 21.13
C ALA A 474 -8.44 10.97 19.77
N VAL A 475 -8.07 9.92 19.04
CA VAL A 475 -7.48 10.03 17.69
C VAL A 475 -8.14 9.04 16.74
N VAL A 476 -8.52 9.53 15.56
CA VAL A 476 -9.06 8.74 14.45
C VAL A 476 -8.03 8.67 13.33
N PHE A 477 -7.68 7.47 12.90
CA PHE A 477 -6.82 7.20 11.75
C PHE A 477 -7.68 6.72 10.58
N ASP A 478 -7.82 7.52 9.53
CA ASP A 478 -8.58 7.16 8.33
C ASP A 478 -7.60 6.69 7.24
N GLU A 479 -7.48 5.38 7.05
CA GLU A 479 -6.54 4.71 6.13
C GLU A 479 -5.10 5.23 6.20
N ALA A 480 -4.63 5.50 7.43
CA ALA A 480 -3.37 6.19 7.66
C ALA A 480 -2.11 5.41 7.23
N THR A 481 -2.21 4.10 7.02
CA THR A 481 -1.12 3.22 6.53
C THR A 481 -1.09 3.06 5.01
N SER A 482 -2.15 3.47 4.32
CA SER A 482 -2.27 3.29 2.86
C SER A 482 -1.16 4.04 2.10
N GLY A 483 -0.49 3.33 1.18
CA GLY A 483 0.58 3.89 0.36
C GLY A 483 1.90 4.18 1.09
N LEU A 484 2.04 3.74 2.35
CA LEU A 484 3.28 3.84 3.10
C LEU A 484 4.19 2.62 2.86
N ASP A 485 5.49 2.86 2.97
CA ASP A 485 6.47 1.78 3.04
C ASP A 485 6.39 1.02 4.37
N GLY A 486 7.03 -0.13 4.43
CA GLY A 486 7.02 -0.99 5.61
C GLY A 486 7.49 -0.29 6.88
N GLU A 487 8.51 0.57 6.80
CA GLU A 487 9.05 1.29 7.95
C GLU A 487 8.08 2.41 8.40
N ALA A 488 7.63 3.26 7.48
CA ALA A 488 6.68 4.34 7.80
C ALA A 488 5.32 3.79 8.26
N ARG A 489 4.88 2.66 7.69
CA ARG A 489 3.68 1.93 8.09
C ARG A 489 3.80 1.43 9.53
N SER A 490 4.91 0.76 9.85
CA SER A 490 5.21 0.28 11.20
C SER A 490 5.21 1.43 12.21
N GLN A 491 5.78 2.58 11.86
CA GLN A 491 5.77 3.78 12.73
C GLN A 491 4.34 4.26 13.05
N VAL A 492 3.43 4.27 12.06
CA VAL A 492 2.02 4.66 12.28
C VAL A 492 1.29 3.66 13.19
N LEU A 493 1.47 2.36 12.95
CA LEU A 493 0.85 1.30 13.75
C LEU A 493 1.31 1.34 15.21
N HIS A 494 2.63 1.48 15.42
CA HIS A 494 3.19 1.64 16.76
C HIS A 494 2.67 2.91 17.45
N LEU A 495 2.64 4.04 16.74
CA LEU A 495 2.10 5.28 17.27
C LEU A 495 0.63 5.13 17.73
N ALA A 496 -0.21 4.49 16.91
CA ALA A 496 -1.61 4.23 17.29
C ALA A 496 -1.71 3.38 18.56
N ARG A 497 -0.87 2.33 18.67
CA ARG A 497 -0.81 1.48 19.87
C ARG A 497 -0.32 2.25 21.10
N GLU A 498 0.73 3.06 20.97
CA GLU A 498 1.25 3.91 22.05
C GLU A 498 0.18 4.87 22.58
N LEU A 499 -0.57 5.52 21.68
CA LEU A 499 -1.65 6.43 22.05
C LEU A 499 -2.75 5.72 22.86
N ALA A 500 -3.12 4.50 22.47
CA ALA A 500 -4.06 3.70 23.23
C ALA A 500 -3.48 3.29 24.60
N ASN A 501 -2.19 2.91 24.66
CA ASN A 501 -1.51 2.60 25.92
C ASN A 501 -1.37 3.84 26.85
N GLU A 502 -1.36 5.04 26.28
CA GLU A 502 -1.43 6.32 27.04
C GLU A 502 -2.84 6.59 27.59
N GLY A 503 -3.83 5.73 27.33
CA GLY A 503 -5.24 5.89 27.79
C GLY A 503 -6.11 6.68 26.82
N LYS A 504 -5.62 7.06 25.62
CA LYS A 504 -6.45 7.72 24.62
C LYS A 504 -7.39 6.74 23.93
N ALA A 505 -8.57 7.20 23.54
CA ALA A 505 -9.45 6.45 22.66
C ALA A 505 -8.90 6.50 21.22
N VAL A 506 -8.62 5.35 20.63
CA VAL A 506 -8.07 5.28 19.27
C VAL A 506 -9.01 4.48 18.37
N LEU A 507 -9.44 5.10 17.26
CA LEU A 507 -10.22 4.46 16.21
C LEU A 507 -9.41 4.46 14.91
N ALA A 508 -9.06 3.30 14.41
CA ALA A 508 -8.40 3.15 13.11
C ALA A 508 -9.38 2.59 12.08
N ILE A 509 -9.41 3.20 10.90
CA ILE A 509 -10.22 2.74 9.79
C ILE A 509 -9.29 2.24 8.71
N THR A 510 -9.54 1.03 8.24
CA THR A 510 -8.74 0.40 7.22
C THR A 510 -9.57 -0.55 6.34
N HIS A 511 -9.08 -0.83 5.17
CA HIS A 511 -9.50 -1.96 4.34
C HIS A 511 -8.52 -3.14 4.46
N ASP A 512 -7.30 -2.93 4.97
CA ASP A 512 -6.31 -3.99 5.24
C ASP A 512 -6.29 -4.35 6.73
N VAL A 513 -7.08 -5.37 7.05
CA VAL A 513 -7.21 -5.87 8.42
C VAL A 513 -5.90 -6.47 8.92
N SER A 514 -5.16 -7.13 8.03
CA SER A 514 -3.97 -7.93 8.38
C SER A 514 -2.89 -7.10 9.09
N GLU A 515 -2.70 -5.86 8.66
CA GLU A 515 -1.70 -4.95 9.22
C GLU A 515 -2.03 -4.51 10.65
N TRP A 516 -3.32 -4.25 10.91
CA TRP A 516 -3.77 -3.66 12.17
C TRP A 516 -4.07 -4.69 13.27
N LEU A 517 -4.41 -5.93 12.89
CA LEU A 517 -4.73 -7.00 13.85
C LEU A 517 -3.68 -7.21 14.95
N PRO A 518 -2.33 -7.10 14.71
CA PRO A 518 -1.34 -7.23 15.77
C PRO A 518 -1.43 -6.18 16.86
N PHE A 519 -1.97 -5.01 16.50
CA PHE A 519 -1.98 -3.81 17.33
C PHE A 519 -3.35 -3.55 17.97
N ALA A 520 -4.42 -4.13 17.41
CA ALA A 520 -5.80 -3.91 17.82
C ALA A 520 -6.15 -4.63 19.13
N ASP A 521 -7.03 -4.02 19.92
CA ASP A 521 -7.72 -4.68 21.03
C ASP A 521 -9.04 -5.28 20.54
N ARG A 522 -9.73 -4.58 19.62
CA ARG A 522 -11.06 -4.94 19.12
C ARG A 522 -11.22 -4.56 17.66
N VAL A 523 -12.04 -5.32 16.95
CA VAL A 523 -12.33 -5.11 15.52
C VAL A 523 -13.83 -4.98 15.31
N VAL A 524 -14.23 -3.90 14.64
CA VAL A 524 -15.61 -3.61 14.26
C VAL A 524 -15.76 -3.79 12.76
N PHE A 525 -16.66 -4.68 12.36
CA PHE A 525 -16.94 -4.97 10.96
C PHE A 525 -18.16 -4.20 10.49
N LEU A 526 -18.00 -3.41 9.42
CA LEU A 526 -19.03 -2.55 8.85
C LEU A 526 -19.42 -3.00 7.44
N GLU A 527 -20.70 -3.27 7.21
CA GLU A 527 -21.25 -3.57 5.89
C GLU A 527 -22.46 -2.68 5.60
N LYS A 528 -22.46 -2.01 4.43
CA LYS A 528 -23.57 -1.15 3.96
C LYS A 528 -24.14 -0.21 5.04
N GLY A 529 -23.26 0.40 5.82
CA GLY A 529 -23.64 1.34 6.86
C GLY A 529 -24.15 0.71 8.16
N CYS A 530 -24.04 -0.60 8.35
CA CYS A 530 -24.41 -1.30 9.58
C CYS A 530 -23.19 -1.99 10.21
N VAL A 531 -23.14 -2.03 11.54
CA VAL A 531 -22.18 -2.89 12.27
C VAL A 531 -22.70 -4.32 12.19
N VAL A 532 -21.92 -5.21 11.58
CA VAL A 532 -22.26 -6.64 11.44
C VAL A 532 -21.58 -7.52 12.49
N ALA A 533 -20.43 -7.07 13.00
CA ALA A 533 -19.75 -7.70 14.13
C ALA A 533 -18.89 -6.67 14.87
N ASP A 534 -18.77 -6.84 16.18
CA ASP A 534 -17.88 -6.10 17.08
C ASP A 534 -17.26 -7.12 18.03
N VAL A 535 -16.02 -7.49 17.78
CA VAL A 535 -15.36 -8.65 18.38
C VAL A 535 -13.96 -8.30 18.89
N ASN A 536 -13.48 -9.04 19.86
CA ASN A 536 -12.07 -8.91 20.27
C ASN A 536 -11.11 -9.41 19.18
N VAL A 537 -9.87 -8.98 19.26
CA VAL A 537 -8.87 -9.30 18.23
C VAL A 537 -8.62 -10.81 18.08
N GLN A 538 -8.75 -11.61 19.16
CA GLN A 538 -8.53 -13.05 19.09
C GLN A 538 -9.62 -13.73 18.27
N GLU A 539 -10.88 -13.35 18.47
CA GLU A 539 -12.00 -13.85 17.69
C GLU A 539 -11.87 -13.43 16.21
N ALA A 540 -11.49 -12.18 15.95
CA ALA A 540 -11.23 -11.72 14.58
C ALA A 540 -10.09 -12.47 13.88
N GLN A 541 -9.12 -13.03 14.62
CA GLN A 541 -8.00 -13.81 14.07
C GLN A 541 -8.34 -15.28 13.81
N THR A 542 -9.39 -15.81 14.41
CA THR A 542 -9.68 -17.25 14.38
C THR A 542 -11.01 -17.61 13.75
N THR A 543 -11.85 -16.65 13.38
CA THR A 543 -13.22 -16.84 12.89
C THR A 543 -13.40 -16.26 11.48
N PRO A 544 -13.12 -17.03 10.42
CA PRO A 544 -13.25 -16.56 9.02
C PRO A 544 -14.67 -16.12 8.65
N GLU A 545 -15.70 -16.70 9.27
CA GLU A 545 -17.12 -16.42 8.98
C GLU A 545 -17.51 -14.97 9.22
N ILE A 546 -16.81 -14.28 10.13
CA ILE A 546 -17.06 -12.86 10.40
C ILE A 546 -16.71 -12.00 9.18
N TYR A 547 -15.65 -12.37 8.47
CA TYR A 547 -15.25 -11.67 7.24
C TYR A 547 -16.26 -11.88 6.12
N GLU A 548 -16.78 -13.10 5.97
CA GLU A 548 -17.83 -13.41 5.00
C GLU A 548 -19.10 -12.61 5.29
N ALA A 549 -19.51 -12.53 6.58
CA ALA A 549 -20.67 -11.76 7.00
C ALA A 549 -20.52 -10.25 6.69
N ALA A 550 -19.30 -9.73 6.74
CA ALA A 550 -18.96 -8.36 6.39
C ALA A 550 -18.71 -8.15 4.89
N GLN A 551 -18.89 -9.18 4.05
CA GLN A 551 -18.54 -9.21 2.64
C GLN A 551 -17.07 -8.81 2.38
N LEU A 552 -16.19 -9.21 3.30
CA LEU A 552 -14.76 -9.07 3.20
C LEU A 552 -14.14 -10.44 2.95
N ASP A 553 -13.09 -10.46 2.15
CA ASP A 553 -12.29 -11.68 2.07
C ASP A 553 -11.48 -11.84 3.37
N CYS A 554 -11.47 -13.06 3.85
CA CYS A 554 -10.69 -13.42 5.04
C CYS A 554 -9.18 -13.27 4.75
N PRO A 555 -8.42 -12.60 5.61
CA PRO A 555 -6.97 -12.56 5.46
C PRO A 555 -6.37 -13.96 5.40
N LEU A 556 -5.40 -14.15 4.52
CA LEU A 556 -4.81 -15.46 4.26
C LEU A 556 -4.28 -16.13 5.53
N PHE A 557 -3.63 -15.37 6.42
CA PHE A 557 -3.11 -15.93 7.67
C PHE A 557 -4.23 -16.37 8.63
N VAL A 558 -5.39 -15.70 8.63
CA VAL A 558 -6.57 -16.10 9.43
C VAL A 558 -7.11 -17.43 8.92
N SER A 559 -7.24 -17.58 7.60
CA SER A 559 -7.67 -18.84 6.98
C SER A 559 -6.70 -19.98 7.32
N VAL A 560 -5.40 -19.76 7.19
CA VAL A 560 -4.37 -20.76 7.52
C VAL A 560 -4.39 -21.09 9.02
N LEU A 561 -4.50 -20.08 9.88
CA LEU A 561 -4.55 -20.27 11.33
C LEU A 561 -5.78 -21.06 11.76
N HIS A 562 -6.95 -20.72 11.22
CA HIS A 562 -8.21 -21.42 11.49
C HIS A 562 -8.13 -22.90 11.13
N GLU A 563 -7.71 -23.22 9.89
CA GLU A 563 -7.57 -24.61 9.43
C GLU A 563 -6.52 -25.39 10.22
N LEU A 564 -5.41 -24.75 10.64
CA LEU A 564 -4.41 -25.38 11.50
C LEU A 564 -4.96 -25.68 12.91
N LEU A 565 -5.74 -24.75 13.48
CA LEU A 565 -6.39 -24.97 14.77
C LEU A 565 -7.37 -26.15 14.69
N GLU A 566 -8.21 -26.21 13.66
CA GLU A 566 -9.08 -27.36 13.43
C GLU A 566 -8.28 -28.68 13.31
N ALA A 567 -7.23 -28.68 12.50
CA ALA A 567 -6.42 -29.88 12.29
C ALA A 567 -5.63 -30.35 13.52
N CYS A 568 -5.26 -29.43 14.43
CA CYS A 568 -4.48 -29.76 15.63
C CYS A 568 -5.34 -30.15 16.85
N TYR A 569 -6.60 -29.67 16.91
CA TYR A 569 -7.46 -29.85 18.08
C TYR A 569 -8.69 -30.73 17.82
N VAL A 570 -8.87 -31.25 16.61
CA VAL A 570 -9.79 -32.35 16.26
C VAL A 570 -9.05 -33.69 16.27
#